data_2892b9ef9ddbf51097d3b28edef0beea
#
_entry.id   2892b9ef9ddbf51097d3b28edef0beea
#
_cell.length_a   1.000
_cell.length_b   1.000
_cell.length_c   1.000
_cell.angle_alpha   90.00
_cell.angle_beta   90.00
_cell.angle_gamma   90.00
#
_symmetry.space_group_name_H-M   'P 1'
#
loop_
_entity.id
_entity.type
_entity.pdbx_description
1 polymer ?
#
loop_
_entity_poly.entity_id
_entity_poly.type
_entity_poly.pdbx_seq_one_letter_code
_entity_poly.pdbx_strand_id
1 'polypeptide(L)'
;IGFGVFVLLVGGFGFVAAVTQNKCFLVLYIGSLVIIFLGELGGGITAAVFKSQVEDGMKTILLKTFKEYKTGNLVAKAWDYMQVWLTCCGADGYKDYREKNVTFTANNTVVPASCCVLTNGDPENPQPKNTIQCQKDALMNSEKSENLKTEGCYSSFRDAIKSHLVMIIGVAIGIAMIQLLGVFLGCCLFKKSSVDIM
;
A
#
# COMPACT_ATOMS: atom_id res chain seq x y z
N ILE A 1 6.11 7.04 3.85
CA ILE A 1 6.66 8.35 4.29
C ILE A 1 6.19 9.46 3.33
N GLY A 2 6.38 9.37 1.99
CA GLY A 2 6.01 10.41 1.04
C GLY A 2 4.52 10.81 1.06
N PHE A 3 3.62 9.84 1.14
CA PHE A 3 2.17 10.10 1.23
C PHE A 3 1.78 10.84 2.52
N GLY A 4 2.35 10.44 3.67
CA GLY A 4 2.09 11.13 4.95
C GLY A 4 2.57 12.58 4.93
N VAL A 5 3.75 12.84 4.37
CA VAL A 5 4.28 14.20 4.18
C VAL A 5 3.35 15.03 3.27
N PHE A 6 2.87 14.46 2.16
CA PHE A 6 1.94 15.12 1.25
C PHE A 6 0.63 15.52 1.97
N VAL A 7 0.03 14.62 2.74
CA VAL A 7 -1.19 14.89 3.52
C VAL A 7 -0.95 16.00 4.55
N LEU A 8 0.19 15.97 5.25
CA LEU A 8 0.57 17.02 6.21
C LEU A 8 0.75 18.38 5.53
N LEU A 9 1.35 18.41 4.34
CA LEU A 9 1.51 19.65 3.58
C LEU A 9 0.14 20.22 3.16
N VAL A 10 -0.74 19.41 2.57
CA VAL A 10 -2.08 19.87 2.17
C VAL A 10 -2.89 20.34 3.38
N GLY A 11 -2.85 19.60 4.50
CA GLY A 11 -3.51 19.98 5.74
C GLY A 11 -2.92 21.28 6.33
N GLY A 12 -1.60 21.42 6.33
CA GLY A 12 -0.89 22.61 6.77
C GLY A 12 -1.24 23.86 5.92
N PHE A 13 -1.30 23.70 4.60
CA PHE A 13 -1.77 24.77 3.69
C PHE A 13 -3.21 25.15 3.98
N GLY A 14 -4.10 24.19 4.23
CA GLY A 14 -5.49 24.47 4.62
C GLY A 14 -5.58 25.25 5.92
N PHE A 15 -4.81 24.89 6.94
CA PHE A 15 -4.76 25.60 8.20
C PHE A 15 -4.24 27.04 8.03
N VAL A 16 -3.12 27.23 7.33
CA VAL A 16 -2.55 28.56 7.05
C VAL A 16 -3.53 29.40 6.24
N ALA A 17 -4.19 28.85 5.23
CA ALA A 17 -5.19 29.53 4.42
C ALA A 17 -6.38 30.01 5.27
N ALA A 18 -6.85 29.18 6.22
CA ALA A 18 -7.96 29.52 7.10
C ALA A 18 -7.60 30.63 8.10
N VAL A 19 -6.39 30.60 8.67
CA VAL A 19 -5.93 31.59 9.68
C VAL A 19 -5.58 32.93 9.04
N THR A 20 -4.84 32.90 7.90
CA THR A 20 -4.37 34.14 7.26
C THR A 20 -5.43 34.81 6.39
N GLN A 21 -6.48 34.08 6.02
CA GLN A 21 -7.54 34.51 5.08
C GLN A 21 -6.98 35.06 3.75
N ASN A 22 -5.75 34.63 3.39
CA ASN A 22 -5.09 35.08 2.19
C ASN A 22 -5.70 34.36 0.97
N LYS A 23 -6.21 35.14 0.02
CA LYS A 23 -6.85 34.63 -1.19
C LYS A 23 -5.99 33.64 -1.99
N CYS A 24 -4.68 33.90 -2.07
CA CYS A 24 -3.76 33.02 -2.79
C CYS A 24 -3.70 31.63 -2.17
N PHE A 25 -3.50 31.54 -0.85
CA PHE A 25 -3.49 30.25 -0.14
C PHE A 25 -4.85 29.54 -0.18
N LEU A 26 -5.95 30.30 -0.13
CA LEU A 26 -7.29 29.72 -0.24
C LEU A 26 -7.52 29.09 -1.62
N VAL A 27 -7.12 29.76 -2.71
CA VAL A 27 -7.26 29.23 -4.07
C VAL A 27 -6.39 27.98 -4.26
N LEU A 28 -5.14 28.00 -3.77
CA LEU A 28 -4.27 26.83 -3.82
C LEU A 28 -4.84 25.63 -3.03
N TYR A 29 -5.42 25.89 -1.87
CA TYR A 29 -6.05 24.85 -1.05
C TYR A 29 -7.28 24.25 -1.74
N ILE A 30 -8.23 25.10 -2.20
CA ILE A 30 -9.41 24.65 -2.94
C ILE A 30 -9.01 23.88 -4.19
N GLY A 31 -8.04 24.41 -4.96
CA GLY A 31 -7.54 23.77 -6.17
C GLY A 31 -6.93 22.37 -5.90
N SER A 32 -6.14 22.23 -4.84
CA SER A 32 -5.59 20.93 -4.45
C SER A 32 -6.66 19.93 -4.04
N LEU A 33 -7.69 20.33 -3.28
CA LEU A 33 -8.81 19.45 -2.94
C LEU A 33 -9.59 18.99 -4.17
N VAL A 34 -9.85 19.90 -5.12
CA VAL A 34 -10.54 19.54 -6.38
C VAL A 34 -9.71 18.55 -7.21
N ILE A 35 -8.40 18.76 -7.33
CA ILE A 35 -7.52 17.84 -8.05
C ILE A 35 -7.52 16.45 -7.40
N ILE A 36 -7.43 16.37 -6.07
CA ILE A 36 -7.47 15.09 -5.35
C ILE A 36 -8.82 14.40 -5.56
N PHE A 37 -9.93 15.14 -5.45
CA PHE A 37 -11.28 14.61 -5.68
C PHE A 37 -11.47 14.05 -7.10
N LEU A 38 -10.99 14.76 -8.12
CA LEU A 38 -11.02 14.27 -9.50
C LEU A 38 -10.14 13.02 -9.68
N GLY A 39 -9.00 12.97 -8.98
CA GLY A 39 -8.14 11.78 -8.92
C GLY A 39 -8.83 10.57 -8.30
N GLU A 40 -9.58 10.76 -7.20
CA GLU A 40 -10.37 9.70 -6.56
C GLU A 40 -11.46 9.17 -7.49
N LEU A 41 -12.22 10.06 -8.13
CA LEU A 41 -13.25 9.67 -9.10
C LEU A 41 -12.65 8.94 -10.30
N GLY A 42 -11.59 9.49 -10.90
CA GLY A 42 -10.90 8.89 -12.04
C GLY A 42 -10.31 7.52 -11.69
N GLY A 43 -9.65 7.41 -10.54
CA GLY A 43 -9.11 6.15 -10.02
C GLY A 43 -10.18 5.10 -9.75
N GLY A 44 -11.28 5.51 -9.11
CA GLY A 44 -12.42 4.62 -8.84
C GLY A 44 -13.09 4.10 -10.12
N ILE A 45 -13.34 4.97 -11.08
CA ILE A 45 -13.92 4.59 -12.39
C ILE A 45 -12.95 3.66 -13.14
N THR A 46 -11.67 3.99 -13.19
CA THR A 46 -10.65 3.16 -13.85
C THR A 46 -10.58 1.77 -13.21
N ALA A 47 -10.57 1.69 -11.88
CA ALA A 47 -10.54 0.43 -11.16
C ALA A 47 -11.81 -0.42 -11.41
N ALA A 48 -12.98 0.21 -11.57
CA ALA A 48 -14.24 -0.49 -11.84
C ALA A 48 -14.33 -0.98 -13.29
N VAL A 49 -13.98 -0.13 -14.26
CA VAL A 49 -14.13 -0.42 -15.70
C VAL A 49 -13.01 -1.32 -16.22
N PHE A 50 -11.77 -1.06 -15.78
CA PHE A 50 -10.57 -1.75 -16.27
C PHE A 50 -10.00 -2.74 -15.23
N LYS A 51 -10.87 -3.44 -14.51
CA LYS A 51 -10.49 -4.32 -13.41
C LYS A 51 -9.39 -5.33 -13.79
N SER A 52 -9.50 -6.01 -14.94
CA SER A 52 -8.51 -6.99 -15.39
C SER A 52 -7.16 -6.34 -15.67
N GLN A 53 -7.13 -5.18 -16.34
CA GLN A 53 -5.90 -4.46 -16.65
C GLN A 53 -5.23 -3.93 -15.35
N VAL A 54 -6.03 -3.52 -14.36
CA VAL A 54 -5.52 -3.09 -13.04
C VAL A 54 -4.93 -4.29 -12.29
N GLU A 55 -5.60 -5.46 -12.31
CA GLU A 55 -5.08 -6.70 -11.72
C GLU A 55 -3.76 -7.13 -12.38
N ASP A 56 -3.67 -7.12 -13.70
CA ASP A 56 -2.45 -7.48 -14.46
C ASP A 56 -1.32 -6.47 -14.23
N GLY A 57 -1.64 -5.18 -14.20
CA GLY A 57 -0.69 -4.12 -13.89
C GLY A 57 -0.12 -4.26 -12.48
N MET A 58 -0.98 -4.54 -11.51
CA MET A 58 -0.57 -4.77 -10.11
C MET A 58 0.33 -6.01 -9.98
N LYS A 59 -0.03 -7.12 -10.62
CA LYS A 59 0.82 -8.31 -10.67
C LYS A 59 2.19 -8.00 -11.28
N THR A 60 2.23 -7.26 -12.37
CA THR A 60 3.46 -6.85 -13.05
C THR A 60 4.35 -5.99 -12.14
N ILE A 61 3.76 -5.03 -11.42
CA ILE A 61 4.49 -4.18 -10.47
C ILE A 61 5.05 -5.01 -9.32
N LEU A 62 4.25 -5.91 -8.73
CA LEU A 62 4.71 -6.80 -7.67
C LEU A 62 5.88 -7.68 -8.14
N LEU A 63 5.77 -8.30 -9.31
CA LEU A 63 6.84 -9.10 -9.88
C LEU A 63 8.12 -8.29 -10.16
N LYS A 64 7.97 -7.04 -10.61
CA LYS A 64 9.10 -6.14 -10.85
C LYS A 64 9.79 -5.74 -9.56
N THR A 65 9.03 -5.32 -8.54
CA THR A 65 9.58 -4.95 -7.23
C THR A 65 10.17 -6.14 -6.50
N PHE A 66 9.62 -7.35 -6.70
CA PHE A 66 10.17 -8.57 -6.12
C PHE A 66 11.58 -8.90 -6.66
N LYS A 67 11.86 -8.61 -7.94
CA LYS A 67 13.22 -8.78 -8.50
C LYS A 67 14.27 -7.86 -7.85
N GLU A 68 13.83 -6.75 -7.26
CA GLU A 68 14.70 -5.83 -6.50
C GLU A 68 14.91 -6.27 -5.02
N TYR A 69 14.31 -7.40 -4.63
CA TYR A 69 14.51 -7.97 -3.29
C TYR A 69 15.97 -8.34 -3.07
N LYS A 70 16.63 -7.65 -2.16
CA LYS A 70 17.99 -7.94 -1.70
C LYS A 70 18.01 -7.84 -0.18
N THR A 71 18.54 -8.86 0.47
CA THR A 71 18.62 -8.89 1.94
C THR A 71 19.19 -7.57 2.49
N GLY A 72 18.45 -6.97 3.40
CA GLY A 72 18.84 -5.71 4.09
C GLY A 72 18.48 -4.42 3.37
N ASN A 73 17.95 -4.44 2.14
CA ASN A 73 17.47 -3.24 1.49
C ASN A 73 16.02 -2.88 1.91
N LEU A 74 15.59 -1.65 1.60
CA LEU A 74 14.24 -1.16 1.95
C LEU A 74 13.14 -1.98 1.26
N VAL A 75 13.40 -2.45 0.03
CA VAL A 75 12.45 -3.27 -0.74
C VAL A 75 12.24 -4.61 -0.05
N ALA A 76 13.33 -5.26 0.41
CA ALA A 76 13.24 -6.51 1.17
C ALA A 76 12.41 -6.33 2.44
N LYS A 77 12.67 -5.26 3.22
CA LYS A 77 11.86 -4.97 4.40
C LYS A 77 10.38 -4.82 4.07
N ALA A 78 10.03 -4.08 3.01
CA ALA A 78 8.64 -3.91 2.59
C ALA A 78 7.99 -5.26 2.20
N TRP A 79 8.72 -6.15 1.53
CA TRP A 79 8.28 -7.50 1.20
C TRP A 79 8.11 -8.37 2.45
N ASP A 80 9.05 -8.30 3.39
CA ASP A 80 8.98 -9.04 4.66
C ASP A 80 7.74 -8.62 5.48
N TYR A 81 7.45 -7.32 5.56
CA TYR A 81 6.21 -6.79 6.16
C TYR A 81 4.96 -7.34 5.46
N MET A 82 4.92 -7.28 4.13
CA MET A 82 3.79 -7.79 3.36
C MET A 82 3.60 -9.30 3.57
N GLN A 83 4.69 -10.08 3.55
CA GLN A 83 4.67 -11.53 3.75
C GLN A 83 4.19 -11.92 5.15
N VAL A 84 4.54 -11.14 6.17
CA VAL A 84 4.05 -11.38 7.53
C VAL A 84 2.57 -11.03 7.65
N TRP A 85 2.15 -9.86 7.19
CA TRP A 85 0.78 -9.39 7.33
C TRP A 85 -0.24 -10.15 6.49
N LEU A 86 0.11 -10.49 5.25
CA LEU A 86 -0.78 -11.23 4.35
C LEU A 86 -0.62 -12.75 4.45
N THR A 87 0.27 -13.22 5.31
CA THR A 87 0.55 -14.67 5.49
C THR A 87 0.87 -15.35 4.16
N CYS A 88 1.73 -14.73 3.34
CA CYS A 88 2.11 -15.12 1.99
C CYS A 88 3.63 -15.25 1.83
N CYS A 89 4.11 -15.74 0.68
CA CYS A 89 5.52 -15.83 0.37
C CYS A 89 5.78 -15.65 -1.12
N GLY A 90 6.72 -14.75 -1.48
CA GLY A 90 7.02 -14.42 -2.86
C GLY A 90 5.88 -13.65 -3.55
N ALA A 91 6.00 -13.37 -4.83
CA ALA A 91 4.96 -12.68 -5.61
C ALA A 91 3.86 -13.66 -6.04
N ASP A 92 4.21 -14.73 -6.75
CA ASP A 92 3.31 -15.81 -7.17
C ASP A 92 3.36 -17.02 -6.22
N GLY A 93 4.39 -17.11 -5.35
CA GLY A 93 4.61 -18.19 -4.41
C GLY A 93 6.06 -18.26 -3.92
N TYR A 94 6.35 -19.10 -2.95
CA TYR A 94 7.69 -19.27 -2.37
C TYR A 94 8.76 -19.69 -3.40
N LYS A 95 8.36 -20.34 -4.50
CA LYS A 95 9.25 -20.77 -5.60
C LYS A 95 9.94 -19.60 -6.30
N ASP A 96 9.35 -18.41 -6.23
CA ASP A 96 9.89 -17.18 -6.84
C ASP A 96 11.31 -16.85 -6.37
N TYR A 97 11.64 -17.17 -5.12
CA TYR A 97 12.97 -16.93 -4.57
C TYR A 97 14.05 -17.72 -5.32
N ARG A 98 13.71 -18.85 -5.87
CA ARG A 98 14.61 -19.75 -6.60
C ARG A 98 14.57 -19.53 -8.12
N GLU A 99 13.36 -19.40 -8.67
CA GLU A 99 13.14 -19.34 -10.12
C GLU A 99 13.47 -17.97 -10.72
N LYS A 100 13.29 -16.89 -9.94
CA LYS A 100 13.47 -15.50 -10.42
C LYS A 100 14.84 -14.92 -10.10
N ASN A 101 15.81 -15.76 -9.72
CA ASN A 101 17.19 -15.36 -9.39
C ASN A 101 17.23 -14.17 -8.40
N VAL A 102 16.33 -14.16 -7.46
CA VAL A 102 16.35 -13.18 -6.37
C VAL A 102 17.56 -13.47 -5.51
N THR A 103 18.47 -12.51 -5.39
CA THR A 103 19.71 -12.67 -4.63
C THR A 103 19.40 -12.70 -3.15
N PHE A 104 19.01 -13.87 -2.67
CA PHE A 104 18.83 -14.14 -1.27
C PHE A 104 20.08 -14.82 -0.74
N THR A 105 20.96 -14.05 -0.12
CA THR A 105 22.21 -14.54 0.45
C THR A 105 22.08 -14.63 1.96
N ALA A 106 21.57 -15.74 2.44
CA ALA A 106 21.66 -16.05 3.86
C ALA A 106 21.96 -17.54 4.01
N ASN A 107 23.15 -17.88 4.44
CA ASN A 107 23.60 -19.15 5.03
C ASN A 107 22.73 -20.39 4.70
N ASN A 108 22.73 -20.86 3.44
CA ASN A 108 21.95 -22.03 2.97
C ASN A 108 20.43 -21.93 3.14
N THR A 109 19.86 -20.73 3.28
CA THR A 109 18.41 -20.54 3.32
C THR A 109 17.87 -20.34 1.91
N VAL A 110 16.69 -20.91 1.62
CA VAL A 110 16.02 -20.86 0.32
C VAL A 110 14.99 -19.75 0.27
N VAL A 111 14.39 -19.45 1.41
CA VAL A 111 13.37 -18.40 1.59
C VAL A 111 13.67 -17.59 2.85
N PRO A 112 13.26 -16.32 2.91
CA PRO A 112 13.42 -15.49 4.12
C PRO A 112 12.57 -16.02 5.28
N ALA A 113 12.94 -15.64 6.49
CA ALA A 113 12.20 -16.02 7.71
C ALA A 113 10.73 -15.56 7.69
N SER A 114 10.44 -14.44 7.03
CA SER A 114 9.08 -13.89 6.82
C SER A 114 8.16 -14.82 6.03
N CYS A 115 8.71 -15.72 5.21
CA CYS A 115 7.97 -16.76 4.48
C CYS A 115 7.59 -17.98 5.34
N CYS A 116 8.25 -18.16 6.47
CA CYS A 116 7.92 -19.25 7.37
C CYS A 116 6.69 -18.91 8.23
N VAL A 117 6.05 -19.94 8.78
CA VAL A 117 5.03 -19.76 9.82
C VAL A 117 5.73 -19.28 11.09
N LEU A 118 5.29 -18.14 11.62
CA LEU A 118 5.94 -17.46 12.72
C LEU A 118 5.27 -17.75 14.06
N THR A 119 6.07 -17.68 15.14
CA THR A 119 5.58 -17.71 16.52
C THR A 119 5.20 -16.33 17.04
N ASN A 120 5.81 -15.26 16.45
CA ASN A 120 5.62 -13.87 16.86
C ASN A 120 4.92 -13.09 15.77
N GLY A 121 4.41 -12.64 15.14
CA GLY A 121 3.85 -11.81 14.07
C GLY A 121 4.66 -10.54 13.82
N ASP A 122 5.93 -10.49 14.25
CA ASP A 122 6.79 -9.33 14.14
C ASP A 122 7.55 -9.36 12.80
N PRO A 123 7.27 -8.41 11.88
CA PRO A 123 7.96 -8.34 10.60
C PRO A 123 9.40 -7.82 10.69
N GLU A 124 9.77 -7.11 11.76
CA GLU A 124 11.14 -6.60 11.94
C GLU A 124 12.08 -7.69 12.46
N ASN A 125 11.54 -8.61 13.28
CA ASN A 125 12.28 -9.74 13.81
C ASN A 125 11.45 -11.03 13.72
N PRO A 126 11.24 -11.56 12.50
CA PRO A 126 10.40 -12.73 12.29
C PRO A 126 11.04 -13.97 12.92
N GLN A 127 10.29 -14.65 13.80
CA GLN A 127 10.72 -15.87 14.48
C GLN A 127 9.94 -17.08 13.95
N PRO A 128 10.54 -17.88 13.04
CA PRO A 128 9.89 -19.07 12.54
C PRO A 128 9.64 -20.12 13.63
N LYS A 129 8.47 -20.75 13.57
CA LYS A 129 8.12 -21.86 14.46
C LYS A 129 9.10 -23.04 14.34
N ASN A 130 9.52 -23.34 13.10
CA ASN A 130 10.54 -24.35 12.80
C ASN A 130 11.29 -23.95 11.53
N THR A 131 12.43 -23.27 11.70
CA THR A 131 13.26 -22.81 10.58
C THR A 131 13.75 -23.95 9.70
N ILE A 132 14.21 -25.04 10.30
CA ILE A 132 14.81 -26.17 9.54
C ILE A 132 13.74 -26.82 8.66
N GLN A 133 12.56 -27.08 9.21
CA GLN A 133 11.47 -27.68 8.45
C GLN A 133 10.92 -26.73 7.37
N CYS A 134 10.80 -25.44 7.66
CA CYS A 134 10.40 -24.43 6.67
C CYS A 134 11.32 -24.43 5.46
N GLN A 135 12.64 -24.38 5.67
CA GLN A 135 13.62 -24.41 4.58
C GLN A 135 13.61 -25.73 3.81
N LYS A 136 13.43 -26.85 4.50
CA LYS A 136 13.31 -28.18 3.88
C LYS A 136 12.05 -28.27 3.01
N ASP A 137 10.92 -27.78 3.48
CA ASP A 137 9.66 -27.77 2.74
C ASP A 137 9.77 -26.88 1.48
N ALA A 138 10.48 -25.74 1.58
CA ALA A 138 10.78 -24.89 0.43
C ALA A 138 11.68 -25.56 -0.62
N LEU A 139 12.65 -26.37 -0.18
CA LEU A 139 13.52 -27.16 -1.07
C LEU A 139 12.78 -28.30 -1.77
N MET A 140 11.91 -29.00 -1.05
CA MET A 140 11.16 -30.16 -1.54
C MET A 140 9.94 -29.79 -2.40
N ASN A 141 9.70 -28.51 -2.65
CA ASN A 141 8.53 -28.01 -3.36
C ASN A 141 7.20 -28.50 -2.74
N SER A 142 7.12 -28.49 -1.42
CA SER A 142 5.93 -28.90 -0.69
C SER A 142 4.76 -27.95 -0.98
N GLU A 143 3.70 -28.44 -1.62
CA GLU A 143 2.49 -27.63 -1.92
C GLU A 143 1.64 -27.37 -0.67
N LYS A 144 1.77 -28.23 0.34
CA LYS A 144 1.13 -28.06 1.64
C LYS A 144 2.15 -28.23 2.75
N SER A 145 2.35 -27.19 3.52
CA SER A 145 3.29 -27.19 4.65
C SER A 145 2.66 -26.48 5.86
N GLU A 146 2.89 -27.02 7.03
CA GLU A 146 2.52 -26.38 8.30
C GLU A 146 3.57 -25.35 8.76
N ASN A 147 4.74 -25.31 8.11
CA ASN A 147 5.87 -24.48 8.50
C ASN A 147 6.23 -23.41 7.46
N LEU A 148 5.75 -23.56 6.21
CA LEU A 148 6.02 -22.66 5.09
C LEU A 148 4.71 -22.06 4.58
N LYS A 149 4.68 -20.74 4.34
CA LYS A 149 3.60 -20.06 3.64
C LYS A 149 3.73 -20.35 2.15
N THR A 150 2.79 -21.08 1.58
CA THR A 150 2.85 -21.52 0.18
C THR A 150 2.17 -20.58 -0.80
N GLU A 151 1.20 -19.79 -0.30
CA GLU A 151 0.45 -18.82 -1.10
C GLU A 151 1.30 -17.64 -1.54
N GLY A 152 1.12 -17.20 -2.79
CA GLY A 152 1.76 -16.00 -3.31
C GLY A 152 1.13 -14.70 -2.75
N CYS A 153 1.94 -13.64 -2.62
CA CYS A 153 1.47 -12.40 -2.05
C CYS A 153 0.51 -11.64 -2.98
N TYR A 154 0.56 -11.88 -4.28
CA TYR A 154 -0.42 -11.31 -5.22
C TYR A 154 -1.84 -11.85 -4.95
N SER A 155 -1.99 -13.18 -4.81
CA SER A 155 -3.29 -13.81 -4.52
C SER A 155 -3.83 -13.37 -3.16
N SER A 156 -3.01 -13.43 -2.12
CA SER A 156 -3.39 -13.01 -0.77
C SER A 156 -3.78 -11.54 -0.69
N PHE A 157 -3.03 -10.65 -1.38
CA PHE A 157 -3.36 -9.22 -1.46
C PHE A 157 -4.69 -8.97 -2.18
N ARG A 158 -4.90 -9.64 -3.33
CA ARG A 158 -6.16 -9.55 -4.08
C ARG A 158 -7.35 -9.99 -3.24
N ASP A 159 -7.20 -11.09 -2.50
CA ASP A 159 -8.29 -11.63 -1.68
C ASP A 159 -8.53 -10.78 -0.43
N ALA A 160 -7.49 -10.19 0.16
CA ALA A 160 -7.62 -9.18 1.21
C ALA A 160 -8.39 -7.93 0.72
N ILE A 161 -8.09 -7.42 -0.48
CA ILE A 161 -8.87 -6.31 -1.08
C ILE A 161 -10.33 -6.72 -1.25
N LYS A 162 -10.60 -7.90 -1.80
CA LYS A 162 -11.97 -8.37 -2.02
C LYS A 162 -12.76 -8.52 -0.72
N SER A 163 -12.14 -9.09 0.32
CA SER A 163 -12.78 -9.29 1.63
C SER A 163 -13.10 -7.96 2.34
N HIS A 164 -12.30 -6.92 2.10
CA HIS A 164 -12.47 -5.59 2.70
C HIS A 164 -13.03 -4.53 1.75
N LEU A 165 -13.54 -4.93 0.58
CA LEU A 165 -13.98 -4.00 -0.47
C LEU A 165 -15.01 -2.99 0.02
N VAL A 166 -16.01 -3.42 0.80
CA VAL A 166 -17.04 -2.53 1.34
C VAL A 166 -16.44 -1.48 2.26
N MET A 167 -15.50 -1.87 3.11
CA MET A 167 -14.80 -0.95 4.00
C MET A 167 -13.95 0.06 3.21
N ILE A 168 -13.22 -0.40 2.19
CA ILE A 168 -12.40 0.47 1.33
C ILE A 168 -13.26 1.51 0.61
N ILE A 169 -14.39 1.08 0.04
CA ILE A 169 -15.35 1.99 -0.62
C ILE A 169 -15.94 2.98 0.40
N GLY A 170 -16.32 2.52 1.59
CA GLY A 170 -16.86 3.39 2.64
C GLY A 170 -15.86 4.47 3.07
N VAL A 171 -14.59 4.12 3.23
CA VAL A 171 -13.52 5.09 3.55
C VAL A 171 -13.33 6.09 2.40
N ALA A 172 -13.30 5.63 1.15
CA ALA A 172 -13.15 6.52 0.00
C ALA A 172 -14.31 7.53 -0.10
N ILE A 173 -15.55 7.08 0.08
CA ILE A 173 -16.72 7.97 0.12
C ILE A 173 -16.61 8.97 1.29
N GLY A 174 -16.18 8.51 2.46
CA GLY A 174 -15.96 9.39 3.63
C GLY A 174 -14.94 10.50 3.35
N ILE A 175 -13.84 10.17 2.70
CA ILE A 175 -12.81 11.14 2.30
C ILE A 175 -13.39 12.13 1.29
N ALA A 176 -14.11 11.68 0.27
CA ALA A 176 -14.76 12.53 -0.72
C ALA A 176 -15.74 13.52 -0.09
N MET A 177 -16.53 13.09 0.89
CA MET A 177 -17.46 13.98 1.63
C MET A 177 -16.71 15.06 2.42
N ILE A 178 -15.61 14.71 3.10
CA ILE A 178 -14.76 15.67 3.81
C ILE A 178 -14.14 16.68 2.84
N GLN A 179 -13.71 16.25 1.65
CA GLN A 179 -13.18 17.14 0.62
C GLN A 179 -14.23 18.13 0.12
N LEU A 180 -15.45 17.66 -0.17
CA LEU A 180 -16.55 18.53 -0.59
C LEU A 180 -16.90 19.59 0.48
N LEU A 181 -16.91 19.20 1.76
CA LEU A 181 -17.07 20.14 2.87
C LEU A 181 -15.93 21.16 2.92
N GLY A 182 -14.67 20.70 2.73
CA GLY A 182 -13.49 21.56 2.67
C GLY A 182 -13.56 22.58 1.53
N VAL A 183 -13.98 22.16 0.34
CA VAL A 183 -14.19 23.05 -0.81
C VAL A 183 -15.28 24.06 -0.52
N PHE A 184 -16.42 23.62 0.02
CA PHE A 184 -17.54 24.51 0.36
C PHE A 184 -17.12 25.58 1.36
N LEU A 185 -16.48 25.20 2.47
CA LEU A 185 -16.00 26.13 3.50
C LEU A 185 -14.93 27.07 2.93
N GLY A 186 -14.01 26.57 2.11
CA GLY A 186 -13.01 27.38 1.43
C GLY A 186 -13.62 28.44 0.51
N CYS A 187 -14.65 28.09 -0.25
CA CYS A 187 -15.39 29.03 -1.09
C CYS A 187 -16.10 30.08 -0.28
N CYS A 188 -16.71 29.72 0.86
CA CYS A 188 -17.36 30.68 1.79
C CYS A 188 -16.34 31.68 2.35
N LEU A 189 -15.17 31.21 2.80
CA LEU A 189 -14.11 32.08 3.29
C LEU A 189 -13.54 32.98 2.19
N PHE A 190 -13.38 32.47 0.99
CA PHE A 190 -12.93 33.26 -0.16
C PHE A 190 -13.88 34.40 -0.48
N LYS A 191 -15.20 34.13 -0.49
CA LYS A 191 -16.23 35.14 -0.71
C LYS A 191 -16.19 36.21 0.38
N LYS A 192 -16.10 35.83 1.66
CA LYS A 192 -15.98 36.74 2.78
C LYS A 192 -14.78 37.66 2.67
N SER A 193 -13.58 37.08 2.43
CA SER A 193 -12.33 37.84 2.24
C SER A 193 -12.38 38.79 1.03
N SER A 194 -13.28 38.54 0.06
CA SER A 194 -13.46 39.44 -1.10
C SER A 194 -14.35 40.62 -0.77
N VAL A 195 -15.29 40.48 0.15
CA VAL A 195 -16.20 41.56 0.59
C VAL A 195 -15.49 42.53 1.54
N ASP A 196 -14.60 42.03 2.40
CA ASP A 196 -13.88 42.86 3.39
C ASP A 196 -12.83 43.80 2.77
N ILE A 197 -12.56 43.70 1.45
CA ILE A 197 -11.57 44.53 0.72
C ILE A 197 -12.26 45.61 -0.16
N MET A 198 -13.56 45.56 -0.31
CA MET A 198 -14.35 46.61 -1.00
C MET A 198 -14.89 47.64 -0.02
#